data_2ec79ba3428ab3447e23d9d8a4826960
#
_entry.id   2ec79ba3428ab3447e23d9d8a4826960
#
_cell.length_a   1.000
_cell.length_b   1.000
_cell.length_c   1.000
_cell.angle_alpha   90.00
_cell.angle_beta   90.00
_cell.angle_gamma   90.00
#
_symmetry.space_group_name_H-M   'P 1'
#
loop_
_entity.id
_entity.type
_entity.pdbx_description
1 polymer ?
#
loop_
_entity_poly.entity_id
_entity_poly.type
_entity_poly.pdbx_seq_one_letter_code
_entity_poly.pdbx_strand_id
1 'polypeptide(L)'
;MKSVAFEYARPATLAEACDLLATHGPDAKLIAGGKSLVPMMAMRLARPAWLIDISRLPELQRIDAPAALPADSDGVFVVGAGVRQCVMERDALARASLPLMARALRWVGHVQTRNRGTIGGSIVHGDVSAEIALVACVLDAVLELRDTAGASEVAAREFYLAPMITSIAPEQCLTDIRFPLWRNPRGGSTRGCAFDEVSVRHGDFALVSACAQVELDADGHCLRAEVGIGGAAPLPLALPELGALLVGARLDEQAIGVAADAAVDLIDPEGDLHASADYRRHLARVLVARVLKTAREDAMTATPVKK
;
A
#
# COMPACT_ATOMS: atom_id res chain seq x y z
N MET A 1 -20.19 -3.09 22.22
CA MET A 1 -19.51 -2.66 23.47
C MET A 1 -19.25 -1.16 23.37
N LYS A 2 -19.10 -0.47 24.52
CA LYS A 2 -18.74 0.97 24.52
C LYS A 2 -17.24 1.11 24.73
N SER A 3 -16.62 2.08 24.04
CA SER A 3 -15.24 2.53 24.33
C SER A 3 -15.14 3.04 25.78
N VAL A 4 -13.92 3.13 26.29
CA VAL A 4 -13.66 3.94 27.49
C VAL A 4 -13.93 5.42 27.19
N ALA A 5 -14.10 6.25 28.22
CA ALA A 5 -14.21 7.70 28.05
C ALA A 5 -12.92 8.25 27.44
N PHE A 6 -13.03 9.25 26.59
CA PHE A 6 -11.92 9.98 25.97
C PHE A 6 -12.33 11.43 25.76
N GLU A 7 -11.33 12.32 25.73
CA GLU A 7 -11.49 13.69 25.27
C GLU A 7 -11.39 13.75 23.74
N TYR A 8 -12.11 14.69 23.14
CA TYR A 8 -12.15 14.83 21.69
C TYR A 8 -11.72 16.23 21.27
N ALA A 9 -10.73 16.29 20.37
CA ALA A 9 -10.27 17.51 19.74
C ALA A 9 -10.41 17.40 18.22
N ARG A 10 -10.75 18.51 17.57
CA ARG A 10 -10.77 18.60 16.11
C ARG A 10 -10.03 19.85 15.66
N PRO A 11 -8.72 19.72 15.39
CA PRO A 11 -7.88 20.82 14.94
C PRO A 11 -8.36 21.38 13.60
N ALA A 12 -8.14 22.67 13.39
CA ALA A 12 -8.43 23.35 12.13
C ALA A 12 -7.27 23.29 11.14
N THR A 13 -6.05 23.05 11.62
CA THR A 13 -4.81 22.98 10.84
C THR A 13 -3.96 21.77 11.22
N LEU A 14 -3.05 21.37 10.32
CA LEU A 14 -2.07 20.34 10.61
C LEU A 14 -1.13 20.73 11.76
N ALA A 15 -0.73 22.02 11.84
CA ALA A 15 0.10 22.51 12.93
C ALA A 15 -0.59 22.31 14.28
N GLU A 16 -1.85 22.67 14.41
CA GLU A 16 -2.65 22.44 15.64
C GLU A 16 -2.74 20.94 15.97
N ALA A 17 -2.85 20.06 14.97
CA ALA A 17 -2.84 18.61 15.20
C ALA A 17 -1.50 18.14 15.78
N CYS A 18 -0.38 18.63 15.25
CA CYS A 18 0.96 18.32 15.77
C CYS A 18 1.15 18.87 17.21
N ASP A 19 0.67 20.08 17.50
CA ASP A 19 0.73 20.67 18.86
C ASP A 19 -0.06 19.82 19.87
N LEU A 20 -1.24 19.34 19.49
CA LEU A 20 -2.05 18.44 20.33
C LEU A 20 -1.36 17.09 20.55
N LEU A 21 -0.73 16.51 19.50
CA LEU A 21 0.06 15.29 19.65
C LEU A 21 1.26 15.49 20.57
N ALA A 22 2.01 16.60 20.42
CA ALA A 22 3.14 16.93 21.28
C ALA A 22 2.71 17.15 22.75
N THR A 23 1.51 17.72 22.96
CA THR A 23 0.98 17.98 24.30
C THR A 23 0.53 16.70 25.01
N HIS A 24 -0.09 15.78 24.30
CA HIS A 24 -0.72 14.59 24.88
C HIS A 24 0.08 13.30 24.65
N GLY A 25 1.05 13.31 23.73
CA GLY A 25 1.99 12.21 23.50
C GLY A 25 1.28 10.86 23.27
N PRO A 26 1.73 9.80 23.95
CA PRO A 26 1.19 8.44 23.75
C PRO A 26 -0.28 8.27 24.21
N ASP A 27 -0.81 9.21 25.01
CA ASP A 27 -2.20 9.19 25.45
C ASP A 27 -3.17 9.66 24.35
N ALA A 28 -2.66 10.27 23.28
CA ALA A 28 -3.43 10.69 22.12
C ALA A 28 -3.39 9.67 20.97
N LYS A 29 -4.47 9.63 20.19
CA LYS A 29 -4.52 8.94 18.89
C LYS A 29 -5.21 9.81 17.86
N LEU A 30 -4.61 9.88 16.67
CA LEU A 30 -5.25 10.47 15.51
C LEU A 30 -6.40 9.59 15.03
N ILE A 31 -7.53 10.19 14.68
CA ILE A 31 -8.61 9.53 13.96
C ILE A 31 -8.80 10.21 12.60
N ALA A 32 -8.64 9.39 11.53
CA ALA A 32 -8.96 9.78 10.16
C ALA A 32 -10.29 9.12 9.73
N GLY A 33 -10.24 7.98 9.06
CA GLY A 33 -11.43 7.23 8.65
C GLY A 33 -12.14 6.46 9.77
N GLY A 34 -11.42 6.14 10.86
CA GLY A 34 -11.92 5.43 12.03
C GLY A 34 -12.28 3.96 11.79
N LYS A 35 -11.95 3.37 10.64
CA LYS A 35 -12.43 2.03 10.26
C LYS A 35 -11.76 0.90 11.05
N SER A 36 -10.52 1.10 11.49
CA SER A 36 -9.81 0.20 12.40
C SER A 36 -9.87 0.70 13.85
N LEU A 37 -9.56 1.97 14.10
CA LEU A 37 -9.46 2.51 15.45
C LEU A 37 -10.80 2.43 16.23
N VAL A 38 -11.94 2.76 15.60
CA VAL A 38 -13.23 2.73 16.31
C VAL A 38 -13.63 1.32 16.74
N PRO A 39 -13.54 0.28 15.90
CA PRO A 39 -13.71 -1.11 16.36
C PRO A 39 -12.74 -1.50 17.49
N MET A 40 -11.46 -1.15 17.39
CA MET A 40 -10.48 -1.42 18.45
C MET A 40 -10.84 -0.74 19.77
N MET A 41 -11.31 0.51 19.73
CA MET A 41 -11.81 1.22 20.91
C MET A 41 -13.07 0.56 21.48
N ALA A 42 -14.01 0.11 20.63
CA ALA A 42 -15.20 -0.59 21.07
C ALA A 42 -14.89 -1.93 21.76
N MET A 43 -13.85 -2.63 21.29
CA MET A 43 -13.33 -3.86 21.91
C MET A 43 -12.37 -3.57 23.08
N ARG A 44 -12.04 -2.31 23.34
CA ARG A 44 -11.07 -1.85 24.34
C ARG A 44 -9.63 -2.34 24.13
N LEU A 45 -9.29 -2.66 22.90
CA LEU A 45 -7.92 -2.96 22.47
C LEU A 45 -7.09 -1.66 22.36
N ALA A 46 -7.72 -0.56 21.94
CA ALA A 46 -7.16 0.78 21.99
C ALA A 46 -7.94 1.62 23.02
N ARG A 47 -7.22 2.36 23.87
CA ARG A 47 -7.81 3.16 24.97
C ARG A 47 -7.16 4.55 25.05
N PRO A 48 -7.19 5.35 23.97
CA PRO A 48 -6.61 6.69 24.02
C PRO A 48 -7.38 7.56 25.02
N ALA A 49 -6.69 8.39 25.75
CA ALA A 49 -7.32 9.43 26.58
C ALA A 49 -7.79 10.60 25.71
N TRP A 50 -7.08 10.87 24.59
CA TRP A 50 -7.41 11.90 23.62
C TRP A 50 -7.60 11.33 22.21
N LEU A 51 -8.65 11.77 21.55
CA LEU A 51 -8.94 11.44 20.15
C LEU A 51 -8.89 12.72 19.32
N ILE A 52 -7.88 12.84 18.46
CA ILE A 52 -7.62 14.02 17.63
C ILE A 52 -8.13 13.73 16.21
N ASP A 53 -9.21 14.41 15.81
CA ASP A 53 -9.87 14.17 14.52
C ASP A 53 -9.25 15.01 13.40
N ILE A 54 -8.47 14.34 12.55
CA ILE A 54 -7.82 14.92 11.36
C ILE A 54 -8.61 14.70 10.07
N SER A 55 -9.80 14.13 10.13
CA SER A 55 -10.58 13.71 8.94
C SER A 55 -11.00 14.87 8.03
N ARG A 56 -10.89 16.12 8.48
CA ARG A 56 -11.30 17.32 7.75
C ARG A 56 -10.15 18.29 7.45
N LEU A 57 -8.92 17.94 7.75
CA LEU A 57 -7.76 18.79 7.44
C LEU A 57 -7.56 18.88 5.92
N PRO A 58 -7.70 20.06 5.29
CA PRO A 58 -7.56 20.18 3.85
C PRO A 58 -6.17 19.81 3.37
N GLU A 59 -5.14 20.08 4.18
CA GLU A 59 -3.72 19.78 3.89
C GLU A 59 -3.49 18.29 3.62
N LEU A 60 -4.32 17.41 4.20
CA LEU A 60 -4.21 15.96 4.05
C LEU A 60 -5.09 15.39 2.91
N GLN A 61 -5.84 16.22 2.17
CA GLN A 61 -6.85 15.76 1.20
C GLN A 61 -6.40 15.93 -0.27
N ARG A 62 -5.12 16.23 -0.51
CA ARG A 62 -4.61 16.50 -1.85
C ARG A 62 -4.27 15.22 -2.64
N ILE A 63 -4.43 15.30 -3.94
CA ILE A 63 -3.88 14.33 -4.90
C ILE A 63 -3.14 15.16 -5.95
N ASP A 64 -1.81 15.02 -6.00
CA ASP A 64 -0.94 15.74 -6.91
C ASP A 64 -0.24 14.74 -7.84
N ALA A 65 -0.52 14.86 -9.12
CA ALA A 65 0.14 14.08 -10.16
C ALA A 65 0.83 15.02 -11.14
N PRO A 66 1.97 14.66 -11.69
CA PRO A 66 2.57 15.46 -12.76
C PRO A 66 1.63 15.48 -13.96
N ALA A 67 1.40 16.67 -14.54
CA ALA A 67 0.52 16.86 -15.68
C ALA A 67 0.97 16.05 -16.92
N ALA A 68 2.28 15.80 -17.04
CA ALA A 68 2.89 14.84 -17.96
C ALA A 68 4.19 14.35 -17.31
N LEU A 69 4.51 13.06 -17.46
CA LEU A 69 5.84 12.58 -17.09
C LEU A 69 6.85 13.13 -18.10
N PRO A 70 7.88 13.88 -17.67
CA PRO A 70 8.96 14.27 -18.57
C PRO A 70 9.62 13.03 -19.14
N ALA A 71 10.04 13.07 -20.42
CA ALA A 71 10.64 11.91 -21.09
C ALA A 71 11.90 11.40 -20.38
N ASP A 72 12.58 12.27 -19.64
CA ASP A 72 13.91 12.02 -19.06
C ASP A 72 13.97 12.07 -17.52
N SER A 73 12.83 12.27 -16.83
CA SER A 73 12.80 12.28 -15.37
C SER A 73 11.72 11.34 -14.81
N ASP A 74 12.01 10.76 -13.65
CA ASP A 74 11.03 10.05 -12.87
C ASP A 74 10.07 11.08 -12.27
N GLY A 75 8.76 10.87 -12.45
CA GLY A 75 7.74 11.68 -11.80
C GLY A 75 7.48 11.17 -10.38
N VAL A 76 6.84 11.99 -9.59
CA VAL A 76 6.35 11.60 -8.27
C VAL A 76 4.84 11.87 -8.21
N PHE A 77 4.08 10.86 -7.83
CA PHE A 77 2.67 11.01 -7.51
C PHE A 77 2.52 11.19 -6.00
N VAL A 78 1.87 12.25 -5.57
CA VAL A 78 1.69 12.55 -4.14
C VAL A 78 0.22 12.41 -3.77
N VAL A 79 -0.04 11.67 -2.69
CA VAL A 79 -1.36 11.56 -2.09
C VAL A 79 -1.31 11.91 -0.61
N GLY A 80 -2.16 12.84 -0.18
CA GLY A 80 -2.30 13.20 1.22
C GLY A 80 -2.88 12.05 2.05
N ALA A 81 -2.40 11.90 3.28
CA ALA A 81 -2.75 10.79 4.15
C ALA A 81 -4.25 10.71 4.48
N GLY A 82 -4.95 11.84 4.46
CA GLY A 82 -6.39 11.96 4.69
C GLY A 82 -7.27 11.62 3.49
N VAL A 83 -6.69 11.45 2.30
CA VAL A 83 -7.45 11.09 1.08
C VAL A 83 -8.20 9.78 1.31
N ARG A 84 -9.50 9.80 1.06
CA ARG A 84 -10.34 8.60 1.22
C ARG A 84 -10.03 7.58 0.13
N GLN A 85 -10.05 6.31 0.50
CA GLN A 85 -9.82 5.18 -0.41
C GLN A 85 -10.77 5.23 -1.63
N CYS A 86 -12.04 5.57 -1.44
CA CYS A 86 -13.01 5.69 -2.53
C CYS A 86 -12.74 6.90 -3.46
N VAL A 87 -12.08 7.95 -2.97
CA VAL A 87 -11.66 9.09 -3.80
C VAL A 87 -10.49 8.65 -4.68
N MET A 88 -9.46 8.06 -4.07
CA MET A 88 -8.30 7.52 -4.78
C MET A 88 -8.70 6.47 -5.83
N GLU A 89 -9.63 5.55 -5.48
CA GLU A 89 -10.15 4.50 -6.38
C GLU A 89 -10.81 5.08 -7.66
N ARG A 90 -11.46 6.25 -7.55
CA ARG A 90 -12.20 6.89 -8.65
C ARG A 90 -11.40 7.95 -9.39
N ASP A 91 -10.34 8.43 -8.79
CA ASP A 91 -9.52 9.49 -9.39
C ASP A 91 -8.87 9.02 -10.69
N ALA A 92 -9.07 9.81 -11.76
CA ALA A 92 -8.59 9.44 -13.08
C ALA A 92 -7.06 9.49 -13.20
N LEU A 93 -6.43 10.46 -12.51
CA LEU A 93 -4.96 10.61 -12.50
C LEU A 93 -4.32 9.50 -11.69
N ALA A 94 -4.90 9.15 -10.53
CA ALA A 94 -4.44 8.02 -9.74
C ALA A 94 -4.53 6.70 -10.50
N ARG A 95 -5.64 6.47 -11.21
CA ARG A 95 -5.82 5.26 -12.03
C ARG A 95 -4.85 5.17 -13.20
N ALA A 96 -4.50 6.29 -13.79
CA ALA A 96 -3.53 6.35 -14.89
C ALA A 96 -2.08 6.23 -14.41
N SER A 97 -1.74 6.91 -13.30
CA SER A 97 -0.36 7.00 -12.79
C SER A 97 0.03 5.83 -11.89
N LEU A 98 -0.92 5.32 -11.09
CA LEU A 98 -0.72 4.22 -10.13
C LEU A 98 -1.73 3.08 -10.37
N PRO A 99 -1.70 2.42 -11.55
CA PRO A 99 -2.68 1.40 -11.89
C PRO A 99 -2.66 0.22 -10.90
N LEU A 100 -1.52 -0.13 -10.32
CA LEU A 100 -1.41 -1.18 -9.30
C LEU A 100 -2.20 -0.82 -8.04
N MET A 101 -2.08 0.42 -7.55
CA MET A 101 -2.86 0.91 -6.40
C MET A 101 -4.38 0.90 -6.72
N ALA A 102 -4.76 1.31 -7.91
CA ALA A 102 -6.15 1.29 -8.34
C ALA A 102 -6.74 -0.14 -8.38
N ARG A 103 -5.92 -1.15 -8.70
CA ARG A 103 -6.31 -2.56 -8.64
C ARG A 103 -6.43 -3.06 -7.21
N ALA A 104 -5.46 -2.76 -6.36
CA ALA A 104 -5.47 -3.14 -4.95
C ALA A 104 -6.67 -2.55 -4.17
N LEU A 105 -7.02 -1.29 -4.43
CA LEU A 105 -8.14 -0.61 -3.77
C LEU A 105 -9.49 -1.32 -3.94
N ARG A 106 -9.67 -2.12 -4.99
CA ARG A 106 -10.90 -2.90 -5.20
C ARG A 106 -11.07 -4.04 -4.20
N TRP A 107 -9.95 -4.51 -3.63
CA TRP A 107 -9.93 -5.57 -2.65
C TRP A 107 -10.12 -5.06 -1.23
N VAL A 108 -9.77 -3.77 -0.96
CA VAL A 108 -9.88 -3.18 0.37
C VAL A 108 -11.31 -3.20 0.88
N GLY A 109 -11.65 -4.19 1.66
CA GLY A 109 -12.93 -4.31 2.33
C GLY A 109 -14.13 -4.06 1.43
N HIS A 110 -15.21 -3.54 2.02
CA HIS A 110 -16.42 -3.18 1.28
C HIS A 110 -16.47 -1.68 0.94
N VAL A 111 -17.36 -1.29 0.03
CA VAL A 111 -17.56 0.12 -0.37
C VAL A 111 -17.78 1.06 0.83
N GLN A 112 -18.47 0.60 1.88
CA GLN A 112 -18.69 1.35 3.12
C GLN A 112 -17.38 1.61 3.87
N THR A 113 -16.44 0.66 3.82
CA THR A 113 -15.10 0.81 4.39
C THR A 113 -14.33 1.86 3.61
N ARG A 114 -14.26 1.75 2.27
CA ARG A 114 -13.53 2.66 1.41
C ARG A 114 -14.10 4.08 1.40
N ASN A 115 -15.41 4.27 1.62
CA ASN A 115 -16.04 5.58 1.75
C ASN A 115 -15.58 6.37 2.99
N ARG A 116 -15.02 5.71 3.98
CA ARG A 116 -14.55 6.32 5.23
C ARG A 116 -13.04 6.13 5.44
N GLY A 117 -12.50 4.97 5.11
CA GLY A 117 -11.08 4.65 5.21
C GLY A 117 -10.24 5.61 4.39
N THR A 118 -9.02 5.92 4.86
CA THR A 118 -8.06 6.81 4.20
C THR A 118 -6.81 6.03 3.80
N ILE A 119 -6.07 6.56 2.84
CA ILE A 119 -4.81 5.95 2.38
C ILE A 119 -3.81 5.91 3.54
N GLY A 120 -3.55 7.06 4.18
CA GLY A 120 -2.61 7.12 5.30
C GLY A 120 -3.07 6.32 6.52
N GLY A 121 -4.39 6.27 6.79
CA GLY A 121 -4.91 5.47 7.90
C GLY A 121 -4.65 3.97 7.73
N SER A 122 -4.69 3.44 6.50
CA SER A 122 -4.32 2.05 6.21
C SER A 122 -2.83 1.82 6.41
N ILE A 123 -1.97 2.73 5.93
CA ILE A 123 -0.51 2.63 6.07
C ILE A 123 -0.10 2.66 7.55
N VAL A 124 -0.58 3.65 8.32
CA VAL A 124 -0.19 3.81 9.73
C VAL A 124 -0.75 2.69 10.62
N HIS A 125 -1.85 2.08 10.23
CA HIS A 125 -2.41 0.95 10.98
C HIS A 125 -1.47 -0.26 11.04
N GLY A 126 -0.65 -0.45 10.00
CA GLY A 126 0.40 -1.47 9.97
C GLY A 126 -0.13 -2.91 9.93
N ASP A 127 -1.34 -3.15 9.44
CA ASP A 127 -1.87 -4.50 9.24
C ASP A 127 -1.08 -5.18 8.12
N VAL A 128 -0.56 -6.38 8.39
CA VAL A 128 0.27 -7.16 7.47
C VAL A 128 -0.50 -7.64 6.22
N SER A 129 -1.83 -7.68 6.32
CA SER A 129 -2.73 -8.05 5.22
C SER A 129 -3.24 -6.84 4.44
N ALA A 130 -2.81 -5.61 4.80
CA ALA A 130 -3.31 -4.39 4.17
C ALA A 130 -2.75 -4.21 2.75
N GLU A 131 -3.63 -4.16 1.78
CA GLU A 131 -3.36 -4.07 0.34
C GLU A 131 -2.61 -2.76 0.00
N ILE A 132 -3.02 -1.64 0.63
CA ILE A 132 -2.40 -0.32 0.43
C ILE A 132 -0.96 -0.30 0.97
N ALA A 133 -0.72 -0.93 2.13
CA ALA A 133 0.60 -1.05 2.72
C ALA A 133 1.54 -1.87 1.83
N LEU A 134 1.06 -2.99 1.31
CA LEU A 134 1.81 -3.83 0.37
C LEU A 134 2.19 -3.05 -0.89
N VAL A 135 1.23 -2.37 -1.52
CA VAL A 135 1.49 -1.59 -2.74
C VAL A 135 2.45 -0.42 -2.46
N ALA A 136 2.35 0.23 -1.29
CA ALA A 136 3.30 1.28 -0.92
C ALA A 136 4.73 0.75 -0.82
N CYS A 137 4.94 -0.43 -0.23
CA CYS A 137 6.25 -1.08 -0.18
C CYS A 137 6.76 -1.49 -1.56
N VAL A 138 5.90 -2.07 -2.40
CA VAL A 138 6.28 -2.56 -3.73
C VAL A 138 6.63 -1.43 -4.68
N LEU A 139 5.94 -0.29 -4.60
CA LEU A 139 6.19 0.88 -5.43
C LEU A 139 7.23 1.85 -4.83
N ASP A 140 8.00 1.44 -3.81
CA ASP A 140 9.02 2.26 -3.17
C ASP A 140 8.52 3.62 -2.68
N ALA A 141 7.31 3.66 -2.11
CA ALA A 141 6.75 4.90 -1.63
C ALA A 141 7.59 5.50 -0.48
N VAL A 142 7.66 6.82 -0.45
CA VAL A 142 8.26 7.59 0.63
C VAL A 142 7.13 8.24 1.43
N LEU A 143 7.17 8.08 2.73
CA LEU A 143 6.17 8.57 3.69
C LEU A 143 6.70 9.83 4.35
N GLU A 144 5.97 10.94 4.24
CA GLU A 144 6.29 12.18 4.93
C GLU A 144 5.59 12.19 6.30
N LEU A 145 6.39 12.26 7.35
CA LEU A 145 5.94 12.39 8.74
C LEU A 145 6.17 13.81 9.22
N ARG A 146 5.25 14.36 9.99
CA ARG A 146 5.37 15.70 10.54
C ARG A 146 5.06 15.75 12.02
N ASP A 147 5.83 16.53 12.74
CA ASP A 147 5.66 16.92 14.13
C ASP A 147 5.89 18.44 14.30
N THR A 148 6.01 18.92 15.54
CA THR A 148 6.29 20.33 15.84
C THR A 148 7.71 20.79 15.48
N ALA A 149 8.65 19.85 15.30
CA ALA A 149 10.02 20.15 14.89
C ALA A 149 10.16 20.28 13.36
N GLY A 150 9.22 19.73 12.59
CA GLY A 150 9.22 19.81 11.14
C GLY A 150 8.78 18.53 10.44
N ALA A 151 9.22 18.36 9.20
CA ALA A 151 8.95 17.17 8.39
C ALA A 151 10.17 16.25 8.36
N SER A 152 9.91 14.95 8.35
CA SER A 152 10.87 13.88 8.14
C SER A 152 10.33 12.88 7.13
N GLU A 153 11.20 12.07 6.54
CA GLU A 153 10.82 11.09 5.53
C GLU A 153 11.30 9.69 5.94
N VAL A 154 10.51 8.68 5.60
CA VAL A 154 10.86 7.28 5.78
C VAL A 154 10.38 6.47 4.56
N ALA A 155 11.19 5.52 4.09
CA ALA A 155 10.76 4.62 3.04
C ALA A 155 9.65 3.68 3.56
N ALA A 156 8.63 3.39 2.74
CA ALA A 156 7.53 2.52 3.15
C ALA A 156 8.02 1.12 3.57
N ARG A 157 9.09 0.62 2.96
CA ARG A 157 9.72 -0.66 3.31
C ARG A 157 10.36 -0.67 4.70
N GLU A 158 10.77 0.49 5.22
CA GLU A 158 11.40 0.65 6.53
C GLU A 158 10.40 1.09 7.61
N PHE A 159 9.17 1.40 7.21
CA PHE A 159 8.15 1.94 8.10
C PHE A 159 7.54 0.89 9.03
N TYR A 160 7.44 -0.37 8.59
CA TYR A 160 6.84 -1.47 9.35
C TYR A 160 7.89 -2.22 10.16
N LEU A 161 7.71 -2.30 11.48
CA LEU A 161 8.66 -2.93 12.41
C LEU A 161 8.19 -4.31 12.88
N ALA A 162 6.88 -4.48 13.02
CA ALA A 162 6.21 -5.72 13.40
C ALA A 162 4.71 -5.63 13.01
N PRO A 163 3.93 -6.69 13.14
CA PRO A 163 2.49 -6.64 12.91
C PRO A 163 1.83 -5.52 13.73
N MET A 164 1.18 -4.58 13.05
CA MET A 164 0.52 -3.40 13.63
C MET A 164 1.47 -2.44 14.40
N ILE A 165 2.78 -2.56 14.20
CA ILE A 165 3.79 -1.67 14.79
C ILE A 165 4.57 -1.00 13.66
N THR A 166 4.55 0.32 13.65
CA THR A 166 5.25 1.15 12.67
C THR A 166 6.28 2.04 13.35
N SER A 167 7.19 2.62 12.57
CA SER A 167 8.25 3.52 13.07
C SER A 167 7.74 4.93 13.41
N ILE A 168 6.45 5.24 13.18
CA ILE A 168 5.88 6.54 13.50
C ILE A 168 5.89 6.79 15.01
N ALA A 169 6.47 7.91 15.43
CA ALA A 169 6.46 8.31 16.83
C ALA A 169 5.05 8.79 17.26
N PRO A 170 4.71 8.72 18.57
CA PRO A 170 3.42 9.17 19.09
C PRO A 170 3.08 10.62 18.74
N GLU A 171 4.10 11.48 18.62
CA GLU A 171 3.98 12.91 18.33
C GLU A 171 3.88 13.22 16.82
N GLN A 172 4.03 12.21 15.96
CA GLN A 172 4.07 12.38 14.51
C GLN A 172 2.73 12.14 13.86
N CYS A 173 2.49 12.86 12.76
CA CYS A 173 1.38 12.66 11.83
C CYS A 173 1.92 12.32 10.46
N LEU A 174 1.45 11.23 9.84
CA LEU A 174 1.68 10.96 8.42
C LEU A 174 0.89 11.99 7.60
N THR A 175 1.59 12.74 6.73
CA THR A 175 1.01 13.82 5.94
C THR A 175 0.84 13.45 4.49
N ASP A 176 1.87 12.92 3.87
CA ASP A 176 1.89 12.57 2.45
C ASP A 176 2.51 11.21 2.19
N ILE A 177 2.05 10.58 1.14
CA ILE A 177 2.63 9.38 0.57
C ILE A 177 3.06 9.72 -0.85
N ARG A 178 4.36 9.60 -1.14
CA ARG A 178 4.99 9.92 -2.42
C ARG A 178 5.35 8.64 -3.14
N PHE A 179 4.72 8.39 -4.27
CA PHE A 179 5.01 7.23 -5.11
C PHE A 179 5.93 7.63 -6.26
N PRO A 180 7.14 7.07 -6.35
CA PRO A 180 7.96 7.22 -7.55
C PRO A 180 7.24 6.60 -8.73
N LEU A 181 7.14 7.35 -9.82
CA LEU A 181 6.53 6.85 -11.05
C LEU A 181 7.63 6.31 -11.98
N TRP A 182 7.38 5.17 -12.57
CA TRP A 182 8.27 4.70 -13.61
C TRP A 182 8.23 5.64 -14.81
N ARG A 183 9.40 5.98 -15.36
CA ARG A 183 9.51 6.78 -16.58
C ARG A 183 8.62 6.23 -17.67
N ASN A 184 8.19 7.09 -18.58
CA ASN A 184 7.44 6.62 -19.73
C ASN A 184 8.24 5.54 -20.48
N PRO A 185 7.55 4.46 -20.92
CA PRO A 185 8.20 3.39 -21.65
C PRO A 185 8.98 3.93 -22.86
N ARG A 186 10.25 3.50 -23.03
CA ARG A 186 11.06 3.84 -24.19
C ARG A 186 11.08 2.68 -25.17
N GLY A 187 11.24 2.99 -26.46
CA GLY A 187 11.49 1.96 -27.47
C GLY A 187 10.34 0.99 -27.75
N GLY A 188 9.10 1.36 -27.43
CA GLY A 188 7.94 0.49 -27.66
C GLY A 188 7.68 -0.53 -26.57
N SER A 189 8.32 -0.40 -25.39
CA SER A 189 7.95 -1.22 -24.22
C SER A 189 6.54 -0.91 -23.74
N THR A 190 5.95 -1.87 -23.04
CA THR A 190 4.61 -1.78 -22.46
C THR A 190 4.64 -2.16 -20.99
N ARG A 191 3.66 -1.67 -20.23
CA ARG A 191 3.55 -1.96 -18.80
C ARG A 191 2.24 -2.64 -18.48
N GLY A 192 2.32 -3.55 -17.52
CA GLY A 192 1.16 -4.19 -16.96
C GLY A 192 1.33 -4.41 -15.47
N CYS A 193 0.21 -4.55 -14.79
CA CYS A 193 0.22 -4.83 -13.36
C CYS A 193 -0.95 -5.75 -12.97
N ALA A 194 -0.84 -6.36 -11.81
CA ALA A 194 -1.92 -7.16 -11.24
C ALA A 194 -1.85 -7.14 -9.71
N PHE A 195 -3.01 -7.28 -9.09
CA PHE A 195 -3.18 -7.54 -7.67
C PHE A 195 -4.23 -8.64 -7.53
N ASP A 196 -3.97 -9.61 -6.67
CA ASP A 196 -4.92 -10.68 -6.35
C ASP A 196 -4.71 -11.13 -4.90
N GLU A 197 -5.77 -11.66 -4.28
CA GLU A 197 -5.71 -12.15 -2.92
C GLU A 197 -6.67 -13.32 -2.70
N VAL A 198 -6.40 -14.08 -1.65
CA VAL A 198 -7.31 -15.08 -1.12
C VAL A 198 -7.69 -14.68 0.29
N SER A 199 -8.99 -14.57 0.54
CA SER A 199 -9.59 -14.30 1.84
C SER A 199 -10.70 -15.32 2.12
N VAL A 200 -11.17 -15.39 3.37
CA VAL A 200 -12.27 -16.31 3.73
C VAL A 200 -13.57 -15.90 3.02
N ARG A 201 -13.80 -14.59 2.90
CA ARG A 201 -14.92 -13.98 2.15
C ARG A 201 -14.43 -12.70 1.51
N HIS A 202 -14.98 -12.33 0.36
CA HIS A 202 -14.67 -11.07 -0.28
C HIS A 202 -14.91 -9.88 0.67
N GLY A 203 -13.87 -9.06 0.85
CA GLY A 203 -13.88 -7.92 1.75
C GLY A 203 -13.46 -8.22 3.20
N ASP A 204 -13.12 -9.48 3.53
CA ASP A 204 -12.39 -9.83 4.75
C ASP A 204 -10.88 -9.57 4.54
N PHE A 205 -10.10 -9.59 5.61
CA PHE A 205 -8.64 -9.53 5.52
C PHE A 205 -8.08 -10.70 4.71
N ALA A 206 -7.09 -10.42 3.87
CA ALA A 206 -6.44 -11.43 3.06
C ALA A 206 -5.71 -12.47 3.94
N LEU A 207 -5.86 -13.75 3.61
CA LEU A 207 -4.97 -14.79 4.11
C LEU A 207 -3.58 -14.61 3.50
N VAL A 208 -3.54 -14.42 2.19
CA VAL A 208 -2.36 -14.04 1.41
C VAL A 208 -2.81 -13.15 0.26
N SER A 209 -2.07 -12.09 -0.01
CA SER A 209 -2.19 -11.28 -1.21
C SER A 209 -0.87 -11.25 -1.98
N ALA A 210 -0.94 -11.03 -3.28
CA ALA A 210 0.24 -10.79 -4.10
C ALA A 210 -0.04 -9.67 -5.10
N CYS A 211 1.02 -8.97 -5.49
CA CYS A 211 0.94 -7.97 -6.54
C CYS A 211 2.21 -7.97 -7.40
N ALA A 212 2.05 -7.55 -8.65
CA ALA A 212 3.17 -7.39 -9.57
C ALA A 212 2.94 -6.19 -10.48
N GLN A 213 4.03 -5.51 -10.84
CA GLN A 213 4.10 -4.52 -11.90
C GLN A 213 5.30 -4.87 -12.78
N VAL A 214 5.10 -4.94 -14.09
CA VAL A 214 6.13 -5.33 -15.05
C VAL A 214 6.22 -4.34 -16.20
N GLU A 215 7.40 -4.17 -16.76
CA GLU A 215 7.65 -3.52 -18.04
C GLU A 215 8.29 -4.53 -19.00
N LEU A 216 7.70 -4.72 -20.17
CA LEU A 216 8.14 -5.67 -21.16
C LEU A 216 8.55 -4.96 -22.45
N ASP A 217 9.58 -5.48 -23.12
CA ASP A 217 9.90 -5.07 -24.49
C ASP A 217 8.91 -5.67 -25.51
N ALA A 218 9.12 -5.36 -26.78
CA ALA A 218 8.26 -5.83 -27.88
C ALA A 218 8.27 -7.36 -28.06
N ASP A 219 9.33 -8.05 -27.61
CA ASP A 219 9.50 -9.48 -27.70
C ASP A 219 9.03 -10.23 -26.43
N GLY A 220 8.57 -9.47 -25.43
CA GLY A 220 8.07 -9.98 -24.15
C GLY A 220 9.15 -10.27 -23.12
N HIS A 221 10.37 -9.72 -23.28
CA HIS A 221 11.39 -9.78 -22.25
C HIS A 221 11.13 -8.73 -21.17
N CYS A 222 11.34 -9.12 -19.93
CA CYS A 222 11.15 -8.26 -18.76
C CYS A 222 12.28 -7.24 -18.66
N LEU A 223 11.95 -5.97 -18.76
CA LEU A 223 12.88 -4.85 -18.57
C LEU A 223 12.93 -4.39 -17.11
N ARG A 224 11.80 -4.50 -16.42
CA ARG A 224 11.65 -4.18 -14.99
C ARG A 224 10.49 -4.95 -14.41
N ALA A 225 10.64 -5.44 -13.18
CA ALA A 225 9.56 -6.04 -12.41
C ALA A 225 9.65 -5.66 -10.94
N GLU A 226 8.49 -5.38 -10.36
CA GLU A 226 8.30 -5.25 -8.91
C GLU A 226 7.25 -6.27 -8.50
N VAL A 227 7.53 -7.04 -7.46
CA VAL A 227 6.66 -8.10 -6.95
C VAL A 227 6.56 -7.98 -5.44
N GLY A 228 5.39 -8.26 -4.88
CA GLY A 228 5.22 -8.26 -3.43
C GLY A 228 4.17 -9.25 -2.95
N ILE A 229 4.27 -9.61 -1.67
CA ILE A 229 3.39 -10.54 -0.95
C ILE A 229 2.97 -9.92 0.37
N GLY A 230 1.67 -9.97 0.67
CA GLY A 230 1.08 -9.60 1.95
C GLY A 230 0.45 -10.79 2.66
N GLY A 231 0.37 -10.74 3.99
CA GLY A 231 -0.27 -11.78 4.82
C GLY A 231 0.52 -13.09 4.97
N ALA A 232 1.68 -13.22 4.32
CA ALA A 232 2.52 -14.43 4.38
C ALA A 232 3.87 -14.19 5.07
N ALA A 233 3.99 -13.09 5.79
CA ALA A 233 5.14 -12.73 6.62
C ALA A 233 4.68 -11.75 7.72
N PRO A 234 5.50 -11.46 8.73
CA PRO A 234 5.19 -10.47 9.76
C PRO A 234 5.02 -9.03 9.24
N LEU A 235 5.48 -8.75 8.03
CA LEU A 235 5.43 -7.44 7.37
C LEU A 235 4.92 -7.58 5.92
N PRO A 236 4.38 -6.51 5.31
CA PRO A 236 4.18 -6.47 3.88
C PRO A 236 5.54 -6.54 3.17
N LEU A 237 5.73 -7.50 2.28
CA LEU A 237 7.00 -7.76 1.62
C LEU A 237 7.01 -7.25 0.19
N ALA A 238 7.93 -6.33 -0.13
CA ALA A 238 8.41 -6.17 -1.49
C ALA A 238 9.56 -7.15 -1.72
N LEU A 239 9.59 -7.82 -2.87
CA LEU A 239 10.53 -8.89 -3.19
C LEU A 239 11.39 -8.51 -4.40
N PRO A 240 12.39 -7.61 -4.22
CA PRO A 240 13.26 -7.16 -5.31
C PRO A 240 14.08 -8.31 -5.93
N GLU A 241 14.32 -9.38 -5.16
CA GLU A 241 15.00 -10.59 -5.64
C GLU A 241 14.22 -11.24 -6.78
N LEU A 242 12.89 -11.27 -6.70
CA LEU A 242 12.05 -11.78 -7.80
C LEU A 242 12.11 -10.86 -9.02
N GLY A 243 12.12 -9.54 -8.79
CA GLY A 243 12.33 -8.58 -9.87
C GLY A 243 13.64 -8.82 -10.60
N ALA A 244 14.74 -8.97 -9.86
CA ALA A 244 16.06 -9.24 -10.42
C ALA A 244 16.11 -10.59 -11.18
N LEU A 245 15.41 -11.62 -10.70
CA LEU A 245 15.32 -12.93 -11.35
C LEU A 245 14.60 -12.84 -12.71
N LEU A 246 13.61 -11.97 -12.85
CA LEU A 246 12.79 -11.82 -14.04
C LEU A 246 13.42 -10.93 -15.11
N VAL A 247 14.24 -9.95 -14.73
CA VAL A 247 14.85 -8.98 -15.66
C VAL A 247 15.72 -9.71 -16.69
N GLY A 248 15.50 -9.39 -17.96
CA GLY A 248 16.18 -10.00 -19.13
C GLY A 248 15.59 -11.34 -19.58
N ALA A 249 14.78 -11.99 -18.76
CA ALA A 249 14.08 -13.20 -19.17
C ALA A 249 12.83 -12.86 -19.98
N ARG A 250 12.47 -13.74 -20.92
CA ARG A 250 11.13 -13.69 -21.49
C ARG A 250 10.13 -14.12 -20.42
N LEU A 251 9.10 -13.31 -20.19
CA LEU A 251 8.13 -13.56 -19.14
C LEU A 251 7.10 -14.61 -19.56
N ASP A 252 7.58 -15.85 -19.80
CA ASP A 252 6.76 -17.00 -20.18
C ASP A 252 6.35 -17.86 -18.96
N GLU A 253 5.65 -18.96 -19.19
CA GLU A 253 5.16 -19.84 -18.12
C GLU A 253 6.31 -20.45 -17.30
N GLN A 254 7.48 -20.69 -17.92
CA GLN A 254 8.65 -21.25 -17.23
C GLN A 254 9.26 -20.21 -16.29
N ALA A 255 9.52 -18.98 -16.76
CA ALA A 255 10.06 -17.89 -15.94
C ALA A 255 9.12 -17.54 -14.77
N ILE A 256 7.81 -17.49 -15.04
CA ILE A 256 6.78 -17.29 -14.02
C ILE A 256 6.81 -18.41 -12.96
N GLY A 257 6.92 -19.68 -13.40
CA GLY A 257 7.00 -20.83 -12.50
C GLY A 257 8.22 -20.75 -11.57
N VAL A 258 9.39 -20.43 -12.11
CA VAL A 258 10.64 -20.26 -11.35
C VAL A 258 10.50 -19.14 -10.33
N ALA A 259 9.95 -17.98 -10.71
CA ALA A 259 9.74 -16.87 -9.79
C ALA A 259 8.73 -17.22 -8.68
N ALA A 260 7.66 -17.95 -9.02
CA ALA A 260 6.67 -18.39 -8.04
C ALA A 260 7.25 -19.41 -7.02
N ASP A 261 8.13 -20.29 -7.47
CA ASP A 261 8.84 -21.22 -6.58
C ASP A 261 9.82 -20.46 -5.67
N ALA A 262 10.62 -19.54 -6.22
CA ALA A 262 11.54 -18.73 -5.46
C ALA A 262 10.84 -17.84 -4.41
N ALA A 263 9.63 -17.39 -4.68
CA ALA A 263 8.84 -16.59 -3.74
C ALA A 263 8.56 -17.32 -2.42
N VAL A 264 8.44 -18.65 -2.45
CA VAL A 264 8.19 -19.47 -1.26
C VAL A 264 9.39 -19.47 -0.31
N ASP A 265 10.58 -19.39 -0.85
CA ASP A 265 11.83 -19.38 -0.06
C ASP A 265 12.10 -18.01 0.58
N LEU A 266 11.42 -16.96 0.13
CA LEU A 266 11.56 -15.58 0.62
C LEU A 266 10.54 -15.21 1.71
N ILE A 267 9.62 -16.11 2.06
CA ILE A 267 8.57 -15.86 3.05
C ILE A 267 8.68 -16.84 4.22
N ASP A 268 8.27 -16.36 5.39
CA ASP A 268 8.15 -17.22 6.59
C ASP A 268 6.81 -16.97 7.28
N PRO A 269 5.72 -17.55 6.75
CA PRO A 269 4.39 -17.36 7.30
C PRO A 269 4.19 -18.15 8.59
N GLU A 270 3.50 -17.54 9.53
CA GLU A 270 2.95 -18.23 10.70
C GLU A 270 1.55 -18.79 10.40
N GLY A 271 1.19 -19.89 11.06
CA GLY A 271 -0.16 -20.42 11.05
C GLY A 271 -1.04 -19.73 12.10
N ASP A 272 -2.33 -19.61 11.80
CA ASP A 272 -3.35 -19.11 12.73
C ASP A 272 -4.65 -19.93 12.65
N LEU A 273 -5.75 -19.39 13.23
CA LEU A 273 -7.07 -20.05 13.20
C LEU A 273 -7.67 -20.14 11.78
N HIS A 274 -7.17 -19.35 10.83
CA HIS A 274 -7.75 -19.23 9.48
C HIS A 274 -6.97 -20.04 8.44
N ALA A 275 -5.64 -20.14 8.60
CA ALA A 275 -4.76 -20.83 7.66
C ALA A 275 -3.48 -21.36 8.32
N SER A 276 -3.03 -22.55 7.91
CA SER A 276 -1.72 -23.06 8.30
C SER A 276 -0.60 -22.32 7.53
N ALA A 277 0.63 -22.37 8.08
CA ALA A 277 1.81 -21.84 7.40
C ALA A 277 2.01 -22.46 6.02
N ASP A 278 1.84 -23.78 5.88
CA ASP A 278 1.98 -24.47 4.60
C ASP A 278 0.92 -24.04 3.58
N TYR A 279 -0.30 -23.80 4.03
CA TYR A 279 -1.33 -23.28 3.14
C TYR A 279 -1.03 -21.86 2.67
N ARG A 280 -0.48 -21.00 3.54
CA ARG A 280 -0.03 -19.65 3.15
C ARG A 280 1.13 -19.71 2.15
N ARG A 281 2.09 -20.62 2.31
CA ARG A 281 3.17 -20.87 1.31
C ARG A 281 2.60 -21.30 -0.03
N HIS A 282 1.65 -22.24 0.00
CA HIS A 282 0.97 -22.69 -1.22
C HIS A 282 0.23 -21.53 -1.91
N LEU A 283 -0.53 -20.73 -1.17
CA LEU A 283 -1.23 -19.56 -1.71
C LEU A 283 -0.27 -18.53 -2.30
N ALA A 284 0.85 -18.23 -1.61
CA ALA A 284 1.85 -17.29 -2.10
C ALA A 284 2.40 -17.72 -3.46
N ARG A 285 2.77 -19.00 -3.61
CA ARG A 285 3.21 -19.57 -4.89
C ARG A 285 2.16 -19.39 -5.99
N VAL A 286 0.93 -19.76 -5.72
CA VAL A 286 -0.18 -19.68 -6.69
C VAL A 286 -0.48 -18.24 -7.09
N LEU A 287 -0.52 -17.33 -6.09
CA LEU A 287 -0.85 -15.93 -6.32
C LEU A 287 0.27 -15.19 -7.06
N VAL A 288 1.55 -15.44 -6.73
CA VAL A 288 2.68 -14.86 -7.48
C VAL A 288 2.64 -15.29 -8.95
N ALA A 289 2.43 -16.58 -9.24
CA ALA A 289 2.28 -17.05 -10.60
C ALA A 289 1.11 -16.35 -11.33
N ARG A 290 -0.03 -16.20 -10.64
CA ARG A 290 -1.24 -15.59 -11.20
C ARG A 290 -1.05 -14.09 -11.48
N VAL A 291 -0.49 -13.32 -10.54
CA VAL A 291 -0.30 -11.88 -10.74
C VAL A 291 0.75 -11.59 -11.81
N LEU A 292 1.82 -12.38 -11.91
CA LEU A 292 2.82 -12.25 -12.97
C LEU A 292 2.21 -12.54 -14.35
N LYS A 293 1.41 -13.60 -14.46
CA LYS A 293 0.69 -13.94 -15.70
C LYS A 293 -0.28 -12.82 -16.09
N THR A 294 -1.09 -12.35 -15.17
CA THR A 294 -2.06 -11.26 -15.41
C THR A 294 -1.35 -9.95 -15.75
N ALA A 295 -0.24 -9.63 -15.08
CA ALA A 295 0.54 -8.42 -15.37
C ALA A 295 1.18 -8.49 -16.77
N ARG A 296 1.68 -9.66 -17.18
CA ARG A 296 2.15 -9.91 -18.56
C ARG A 296 1.02 -9.69 -19.59
N GLU A 297 -0.13 -10.29 -19.37
CA GLU A 297 -1.29 -10.16 -20.28
C GLU A 297 -1.75 -8.70 -20.37
N ASP A 298 -1.77 -7.98 -19.24
CA ASP A 298 -2.07 -6.55 -19.18
C ASP A 298 -1.06 -5.71 -19.99
N ALA A 299 0.25 -6.00 -19.84
CA ALA A 299 1.30 -5.37 -20.62
C ALA A 299 1.16 -5.63 -22.12
N MET A 300 0.86 -6.87 -22.52
CA MET A 300 0.72 -7.24 -23.94
C MET A 300 -0.52 -6.64 -24.60
N THR A 301 -1.56 -6.29 -23.82
CA THR A 301 -2.77 -5.63 -24.33
C THR A 301 -2.66 -4.11 -24.31
N ALA A 302 -1.69 -3.57 -23.57
CA ALA A 302 -1.46 -2.13 -23.51
C ALA A 302 -0.98 -1.59 -24.88
N THR A 303 -1.56 -0.47 -25.30
CA THR A 303 -1.10 0.20 -26.52
C THR A 303 0.24 0.86 -26.26
N PRO A 304 1.29 0.59 -27.05
CA PRO A 304 2.57 1.26 -26.90
C PRO A 304 2.40 2.76 -26.95
N VAL A 305 3.02 3.46 -26.01
CA VAL A 305 3.05 4.93 -26.04
C VAL A 305 3.76 5.37 -27.32
N LYS A 306 3.01 5.98 -28.24
CA LYS A 306 3.59 6.55 -29.47
C LYS A 306 4.58 7.65 -29.07
N LYS A 307 5.76 7.63 -29.73
CA LYS A 307 6.83 8.64 -29.61
C LYS A 307 6.31 10.04 -29.87
#